data_ca1bf22589f2d2488777dd018b7e3c21
#
_entry.id   ca1bf22589f2d2488777dd018b7e3c21
#
_cell.length_a   1.000
_cell.length_b   1.000
_cell.length_c   1.000
_cell.angle_alpha   90.00
_cell.angle_beta   90.00
_cell.angle_gamma   90.00
#
_symmetry.space_group_name_H-M   'P 1'
#
loop_
_entity.id
_entity.type
_entity.pdbx_description
1 polymer ?
#
loop_
_entity_poly.entity_id
_entity_poly.type
_entity_poly.pdbx_seq_one_letter_code
_entity_poly.pdbx_strand_id
1 'polypeptide(L)'
;SLLDVLILGEGVTSRNRFRDRELVSEELNKLKENSRKANKKVGVKNVIFKDFPDNRFDSVDMLDIVKEIESFLQEFPANTIFTHHRGDLNIDHQILNQAVLTACRPISNVSPDCILAFEVLSSTEWSFGVRENIFSPNVYINIEKELETKIEALSYYEAEVRSFPFPRSPEAIEHQAKRNGAVSNLLAAEAFELIFFRQK
;
A
#
# COMPACT_ATOMS: atom_id res chain seq x y z
N SER A 1 10.58 15.01 -5.82
CA SER A 1 9.69 14.81 -4.67
C SER A 1 10.32 13.83 -3.69
N LEU A 2 10.14 14.06 -2.40
CA LEU A 2 10.54 13.10 -1.36
C LEU A 2 9.38 12.13 -1.16
N LEU A 3 9.69 10.85 -1.05
CA LEU A 3 8.74 9.80 -0.74
C LEU A 3 9.11 9.16 0.59
N ASP A 4 8.17 9.14 1.51
CA ASP A 4 8.30 8.52 2.82
C ASP A 4 7.23 7.45 2.97
N VAL A 5 7.54 6.34 3.63
CA VAL A 5 6.65 5.17 3.75
C VAL A 5 6.44 4.80 5.22
N LEU A 6 5.19 4.65 5.61
CA LEU A 6 4.78 4.10 6.90
C LEU A 6 4.20 2.70 6.69
N ILE A 7 4.81 1.69 7.30
CA ILE A 7 4.33 0.31 7.32
C ILE A 7 3.84 0.01 8.74
N LEU A 8 2.53 -0.12 8.90
CA LEU A 8 1.90 -0.30 10.19
C LEU A 8 1.88 -1.76 10.65
N GLY A 9 1.53 -2.68 9.76
CA GLY A 9 1.46 -4.11 10.05
C GLY A 9 2.83 -4.77 10.11
N GLU A 10 3.01 -5.67 11.07
CA GLU A 10 4.28 -6.40 11.21
C GLU A 10 4.51 -7.44 10.10
N GLY A 11 3.42 -7.98 9.51
CA GLY A 11 3.45 -9.06 8.52
C GLY A 11 3.75 -10.44 9.14
N VAL A 12 3.60 -11.49 8.36
CA VAL A 12 3.87 -12.91 8.60
C VAL A 12 3.22 -13.59 9.81
N THR A 13 2.87 -12.89 10.88
CA THR A 13 2.29 -13.50 12.10
C THR A 13 0.91 -14.11 11.86
N SER A 14 0.15 -13.63 10.86
CA SER A 14 -1.15 -14.20 10.47
C SER A 14 -1.07 -15.59 9.84
N ARG A 15 0.12 -16.03 9.43
CA ARG A 15 0.34 -17.39 8.90
C ARG A 15 0.19 -18.47 9.98
N ASN A 16 0.27 -18.09 11.26
CA ASN A 16 0.10 -18.94 12.40
C ASN A 16 -1.26 -18.73 13.08
N ARG A 17 -1.78 -19.77 13.74
CA ARG A 17 -3.06 -19.71 14.47
C ARG A 17 -3.05 -18.63 15.56
N PHE A 18 -1.94 -18.49 16.26
CA PHE A 18 -1.75 -17.49 17.31
C PHE A 18 -0.62 -16.53 16.91
N ARG A 19 -0.75 -15.27 17.30
CA ARG A 19 0.30 -14.28 17.15
C ARG A 19 1.44 -14.61 18.11
N ASP A 20 2.58 -14.99 17.56
CA ASP A 20 3.81 -15.23 18.31
C ASP A 20 4.98 -14.63 17.53
N ARG A 21 5.45 -13.46 17.96
CA ARG A 21 6.52 -12.72 17.31
C ARG A 21 7.90 -13.34 17.55
N GLU A 22 8.09 -14.03 18.68
CA GLU A 22 9.36 -14.67 18.99
C GLU A 22 9.58 -15.85 18.05
N LEU A 23 8.53 -16.65 17.83
CA LEU A 23 8.55 -17.81 16.93
C LEU A 23 8.93 -17.45 15.49
N VAL A 24 8.51 -16.26 15.01
CA VAL A 24 8.73 -15.79 13.62
C VAL A 24 9.71 -14.61 13.54
N SER A 25 10.55 -14.41 14.57
CA SER A 25 11.43 -13.25 14.67
C SER A 25 12.41 -13.13 13.50
N GLU A 26 12.96 -14.23 13.02
CA GLU A 26 13.85 -14.25 11.85
C GLU A 26 13.12 -13.86 10.58
N GLU A 27 11.89 -14.36 10.38
CA GLU A 27 11.07 -14.01 9.21
C GLU A 27 10.67 -12.53 9.23
N LEU A 28 10.30 -11.98 10.40
CA LEU A 28 10.01 -10.57 10.58
C LEU A 28 11.22 -9.68 10.25
N ASN A 29 12.40 -10.06 10.73
CA ASN A 29 13.63 -9.32 10.44
C ASN A 29 13.96 -9.38 8.94
N LYS A 30 13.87 -10.55 8.31
CA LYS A 30 14.08 -10.72 6.87
C LYS A 30 13.09 -9.88 6.07
N LEU A 31 11.81 -9.88 6.46
CA LEU A 31 10.78 -9.07 5.80
C LEU A 31 11.09 -7.57 5.87
N LYS A 32 11.47 -7.06 7.05
CA LYS A 32 11.86 -5.65 7.23
C LYS A 32 13.10 -5.30 6.40
N GLU A 33 14.08 -6.19 6.31
CA GLU A 33 15.28 -5.98 5.46
C GLU A 33 14.91 -5.94 3.98
N ASN A 34 14.10 -6.89 3.51
CA ASN A 34 13.62 -6.94 2.13
C ASN A 34 12.81 -5.67 1.78
N SER A 35 11.96 -5.24 2.70
CA SER A 35 11.21 -3.99 2.56
C SER A 35 12.13 -2.77 2.40
N ARG A 36 13.18 -2.66 3.22
CA ARG A 36 14.16 -1.57 3.07
C ARG A 36 14.86 -1.60 1.71
N LYS A 37 15.24 -2.79 1.23
CA LYS A 37 15.88 -2.96 -0.09
C LYS A 37 14.95 -2.54 -1.23
N ALA A 38 13.70 -3.02 -1.20
CA ALA A 38 12.68 -2.68 -2.19
C ALA A 38 12.40 -1.17 -2.22
N ASN A 39 12.16 -0.57 -1.06
CA ASN A 39 11.89 0.86 -0.93
C ASN A 39 13.08 1.73 -1.38
N LYS A 40 14.30 1.32 -1.05
CA LYS A 40 15.53 1.98 -1.54
C LYS A 40 15.63 1.93 -3.07
N LYS A 41 15.26 0.80 -3.69
CA LYS A 41 15.29 0.62 -5.15
C LYS A 41 14.38 1.61 -5.86
N VAL A 42 13.20 1.91 -5.31
CA VAL A 42 12.24 2.88 -5.87
C VAL A 42 12.45 4.31 -5.36
N GLY A 43 13.52 4.58 -4.61
CA GLY A 43 13.91 5.93 -4.21
C GLY A 43 13.17 6.49 -2.98
N VAL A 44 12.59 5.63 -2.15
CA VAL A 44 12.01 6.04 -0.85
C VAL A 44 13.12 6.53 0.09
N LYS A 45 12.86 7.67 0.74
CA LYS A 45 13.81 8.32 1.64
C LYS A 45 13.79 7.70 3.04
N ASN A 46 12.59 7.59 3.63
CA ASN A 46 12.39 7.05 4.96
C ASN A 46 11.35 5.93 4.93
N VAL A 47 11.64 4.85 5.65
CA VAL A 47 10.69 3.73 5.85
C VAL A 47 10.55 3.51 7.35
N ILE A 48 9.38 3.82 7.88
CA ILE A 48 9.05 3.67 9.29
C ILE A 48 8.20 2.42 9.46
N PHE A 49 8.60 1.54 10.37
CA PHE A 49 7.90 0.30 10.69
C PHE A 49 7.24 0.41 12.06
N LYS A 50 6.00 -0.03 12.12
CA LYS A 50 5.26 -0.30 13.35
C LYS A 50 5.02 -1.80 13.49
N ASP A 51 4.43 -2.21 14.59
CA ASP A 51 4.30 -3.62 14.95
C ASP A 51 2.83 -3.97 15.27
N PHE A 52 1.87 -3.39 14.51
CA PHE A 52 0.47 -3.79 14.62
C PHE A 52 0.27 -5.24 14.13
N PRO A 53 -0.66 -5.97 14.73
CA PRO A 53 -0.84 -7.39 14.44
C PRO A 53 -1.34 -7.61 13.01
N ASP A 54 -0.65 -8.46 12.25
CA ASP A 54 -0.93 -8.78 10.85
C ASP A 54 -2.29 -9.47 10.67
N ASN A 55 -3.10 -8.98 9.73
CA ASN A 55 -4.49 -9.40 9.46
C ASN A 55 -5.40 -9.38 10.71
N ARG A 56 -5.16 -8.44 11.62
CA ARG A 56 -5.87 -8.32 12.91
C ARG A 56 -6.04 -6.86 13.34
N PHE A 57 -6.04 -5.90 12.42
CA PHE A 57 -6.27 -4.49 12.77
C PHE A 57 -7.66 -4.24 13.35
N ASP A 58 -8.60 -5.14 13.11
CA ASP A 58 -9.92 -5.17 13.75
C ASP A 58 -9.86 -5.43 15.26
N SER A 59 -8.73 -5.92 15.77
CA SER A 59 -8.47 -6.09 17.21
C SER A 59 -7.72 -4.92 17.85
N VAL A 60 -7.45 -3.86 17.09
CA VAL A 60 -6.73 -2.67 17.53
C VAL A 60 -7.69 -1.48 17.57
N ASP A 61 -7.58 -0.63 18.57
CA ASP A 61 -8.37 0.58 18.62
C ASP A 61 -8.07 1.46 17.39
N MET A 62 -9.11 1.78 16.63
CA MET A 62 -8.99 2.65 15.44
C MET A 62 -8.27 3.96 15.76
N LEU A 63 -8.48 4.51 16.97
CA LEU A 63 -7.84 5.74 17.40
C LEU A 63 -6.32 5.59 17.49
N ASP A 64 -5.81 4.45 17.91
CA ASP A 64 -4.37 4.20 18.00
C ASP A 64 -3.73 4.21 16.62
N ILE A 65 -4.39 3.57 15.64
CA ILE A 65 -3.93 3.59 14.24
C ILE A 65 -3.94 5.02 13.69
N VAL A 66 -5.00 5.78 13.94
CA VAL A 66 -5.11 7.19 13.54
C VAL A 66 -3.99 8.03 14.16
N LYS A 67 -3.68 7.83 15.44
CA LYS A 67 -2.61 8.58 16.13
C LYS A 67 -1.23 8.29 15.61
N GLU A 68 -0.95 7.05 15.21
CA GLU A 68 0.30 6.70 14.55
C GLU A 68 0.45 7.39 13.18
N ILE A 69 -0.64 7.48 12.41
CA ILE A 69 -0.64 8.19 11.12
C ILE A 69 -0.45 9.70 11.34
N GLU A 70 -1.17 10.30 12.30
CA GLU A 70 -1.02 11.72 12.64
C GLU A 70 0.42 12.03 13.07
N SER A 71 1.02 11.19 13.94
CA SER A 71 2.41 11.34 14.37
C SER A 71 3.40 11.26 13.22
N PHE A 72 3.23 10.28 12.33
CA PHE A 72 4.06 10.14 11.14
C PHE A 72 3.98 11.37 10.23
N LEU A 73 2.77 11.89 9.98
CA LEU A 73 2.56 13.05 9.12
C LEU A 73 3.02 14.38 9.76
N GLN A 74 3.12 14.45 11.10
CA GLN A 74 3.75 15.57 11.79
C GLN A 74 5.27 15.58 11.58
N GLU A 75 5.89 14.42 11.59
CA GLU A 75 7.34 14.26 11.36
C GLU A 75 7.69 14.36 9.87
N PHE A 76 6.86 13.81 9.00
CA PHE A 76 7.03 13.75 7.54
C PHE A 76 5.83 14.39 6.83
N PRO A 77 5.70 15.72 6.80
CA PRO A 77 4.59 16.40 6.15
C PRO A 77 4.51 16.08 4.66
N ALA A 78 3.31 15.75 4.17
CA ALA A 78 3.08 15.37 2.80
C ALA A 78 1.88 16.10 2.18
N ASN A 79 2.02 16.53 0.92
CA ASN A 79 0.92 17.11 0.15
C ASN A 79 0.03 16.04 -0.49
N THR A 80 0.59 14.87 -0.77
CA THR A 80 -0.13 13.73 -1.37
C THR A 80 0.06 12.49 -0.52
N ILE A 81 -1.06 11.83 -0.22
CA ILE A 81 -1.09 10.56 0.51
C ILE A 81 -1.60 9.47 -0.43
N PHE A 82 -0.90 8.34 -0.42
CA PHE A 82 -1.35 7.10 -1.05
C PHE A 82 -1.80 6.13 0.04
N THR A 83 -2.96 5.52 -0.13
CA THR A 83 -3.52 4.53 0.79
C THR A 83 -4.16 3.37 0.03
N HIS A 84 -4.49 2.30 0.73
CA HIS A 84 -5.16 1.16 0.14
C HIS A 84 -6.58 1.52 -0.33
N HIS A 85 -7.08 0.78 -1.32
CA HIS A 85 -8.50 0.84 -1.68
C HIS A 85 -9.38 0.33 -0.52
N ARG A 86 -10.49 1.05 -0.24
CA ARG A 86 -11.41 0.73 0.86
C ARG A 86 -12.13 -0.61 0.72
N GLY A 87 -12.30 -1.09 -0.51
CA GLY A 87 -12.98 -2.33 -0.85
C GLY A 87 -12.04 -3.52 -1.03
N ASP A 88 -10.81 -3.41 -0.57
CA ASP A 88 -9.85 -4.50 -0.58
C ASP A 88 -10.34 -5.69 0.26
N LEU A 89 -9.95 -6.93 -0.09
CA LEU A 89 -10.34 -8.11 0.67
C LEU A 89 -9.70 -8.15 2.07
N ASN A 90 -8.47 -7.62 2.21
CA ASN A 90 -7.74 -7.64 3.46
C ASN A 90 -8.30 -6.60 4.43
N ILE A 91 -8.68 -7.06 5.62
CA ILE A 91 -9.27 -6.21 6.67
C ILE A 91 -8.33 -5.09 7.13
N ASP A 92 -7.01 -5.35 7.19
CA ASP A 92 -6.03 -4.33 7.58
C ASP A 92 -5.99 -3.19 6.56
N HIS A 93 -6.12 -3.50 5.26
CA HIS A 93 -6.17 -2.51 4.20
C HIS A 93 -7.42 -1.62 4.29
N GLN A 94 -8.58 -2.23 4.60
CA GLN A 94 -9.84 -1.50 4.79
C GLN A 94 -9.75 -0.54 5.98
N ILE A 95 -9.27 -1.05 7.12
CA ILE A 95 -9.12 -0.28 8.37
C ILE A 95 -8.09 0.83 8.17
N LEU A 96 -6.98 0.55 7.49
CA LEU A 96 -5.96 1.55 7.21
C LEU A 96 -6.49 2.66 6.30
N ASN A 97 -7.26 2.34 5.27
CA ASN A 97 -7.92 3.36 4.45
C ASN A 97 -8.78 4.29 5.33
N GLN A 98 -9.64 3.73 6.19
CA GLN A 98 -10.50 4.51 7.07
C GLN A 98 -9.70 5.35 8.07
N ALA A 99 -8.62 4.80 8.64
CA ALA A 99 -7.74 5.51 9.57
C ALA A 99 -7.02 6.68 8.88
N VAL A 100 -6.53 6.51 7.65
CA VAL A 100 -5.92 7.58 6.85
C VAL A 100 -6.93 8.69 6.60
N LEU A 101 -8.15 8.39 6.16
CA LEU A 101 -9.19 9.40 5.93
C LEU A 101 -9.54 10.15 7.21
N THR A 102 -9.53 9.46 8.34
CA THR A 102 -9.80 10.07 9.65
C THR A 102 -8.67 11.00 10.09
N ALA A 103 -7.40 10.59 9.95
CA ALA A 103 -6.24 11.40 10.29
C ALA A 103 -6.09 12.63 9.38
N CYS A 104 -6.40 12.46 8.09
CA CYS A 104 -6.21 13.46 7.03
C CYS A 104 -7.43 14.37 6.81
N ARG A 105 -8.38 14.43 7.73
CA ARG A 105 -9.56 15.32 7.60
C ARG A 105 -9.15 16.77 7.27
N PRO A 106 -9.92 17.51 6.45
CA PRO A 106 -9.56 18.87 6.02
C PRO A 106 -9.28 19.88 7.13
N ILE A 107 -9.78 19.61 8.35
CA ILE A 107 -9.54 20.42 9.56
C ILE A 107 -8.32 19.97 10.35
N SER A 108 -7.70 18.85 9.99
CA SER A 108 -6.48 18.35 10.64
C SER A 108 -5.27 19.20 10.29
N ASN A 109 -4.37 19.40 11.25
CA ASN A 109 -3.08 20.09 11.05
C ASN A 109 -2.16 19.35 10.07
N VAL A 110 -2.42 18.06 9.82
CA VAL A 110 -1.65 17.20 8.90
C VAL A 110 -2.42 16.90 7.60
N SER A 111 -3.47 17.68 7.30
CA SER A 111 -4.32 17.45 6.13
C SER A 111 -3.56 17.66 4.83
N PRO A 112 -3.48 16.64 3.94
CA PRO A 112 -2.85 16.75 2.61
C PRO A 112 -3.74 17.55 1.64
N ASP A 113 -3.19 17.83 0.46
CA ASP A 113 -3.95 18.42 -0.65
C ASP A 113 -4.53 17.36 -1.60
N CYS A 114 -3.97 16.14 -1.57
CA CYS A 114 -4.42 15.03 -2.41
C CYS A 114 -4.39 13.70 -1.63
N ILE A 115 -5.44 12.88 -1.79
CA ILE A 115 -5.47 11.49 -1.29
C ILE A 115 -5.86 10.58 -2.45
N LEU A 116 -5.01 9.60 -2.72
CA LEU A 116 -5.16 8.61 -3.77
C LEU A 116 -5.23 7.21 -3.16
N ALA A 117 -6.17 6.38 -3.62
CA ALA A 117 -6.20 4.97 -3.27
C ALA A 117 -5.62 4.12 -4.39
N PHE A 118 -4.89 3.07 -4.01
CA PHE A 118 -4.30 2.07 -4.90
C PHE A 118 -4.88 0.69 -4.67
N GLU A 119 -4.85 -0.14 -5.71
CA GLU A 119 -5.15 -1.57 -5.60
C GLU A 119 -3.93 -2.37 -5.17
N VAL A 120 -4.17 -3.47 -4.45
CA VAL A 120 -3.14 -4.44 -4.06
C VAL A 120 -3.42 -5.75 -4.78
N LEU A 121 -2.51 -6.14 -5.68
CA LEU A 121 -2.61 -7.40 -6.41
C LEU A 121 -2.65 -8.60 -5.45
N SER A 122 -3.48 -9.59 -5.76
CA SER A 122 -3.84 -10.74 -4.93
C SER A 122 -4.62 -10.38 -3.65
N SER A 123 -5.30 -9.25 -3.67
CA SER A 123 -6.14 -8.81 -2.56
C SER A 123 -7.35 -8.02 -3.06
N THR A 124 -7.15 -6.89 -3.73
CA THR A 124 -8.24 -6.01 -4.17
C THR A 124 -9.17 -6.72 -5.18
N GLU A 125 -8.61 -7.39 -6.20
CA GLU A 125 -9.40 -8.13 -7.19
C GLU A 125 -10.14 -9.34 -6.59
N TRP A 126 -9.70 -9.84 -5.46
CA TRP A 126 -10.31 -10.98 -4.77
C TRP A 126 -11.44 -10.59 -3.82
N SER A 127 -11.83 -9.33 -3.77
CA SER A 127 -13.10 -8.92 -3.16
C SER A 127 -14.33 -9.38 -3.96
N PHE A 128 -14.10 -10.13 -5.08
CA PHE A 128 -15.08 -10.82 -5.92
C PHE A 128 -16.24 -9.95 -6.41
N GLY A 129 -15.96 -8.69 -6.70
CA GLY A 129 -16.88 -7.81 -7.42
C GLY A 129 -18.14 -7.44 -6.65
N VAL A 130 -18.11 -7.47 -5.32
CA VAL A 130 -19.14 -6.78 -4.53
C VAL A 130 -19.14 -5.34 -5.02
N ARG A 131 -20.29 -4.87 -5.52
CA ARG A 131 -20.40 -3.64 -6.30
C ARG A 131 -19.81 -2.41 -5.60
N GLU A 132 -19.99 -2.35 -4.29
CA GLU A 132 -19.49 -1.29 -3.42
C GLU A 132 -17.97 -1.34 -3.20
N ASN A 133 -17.33 -2.47 -3.53
CA ASN A 133 -15.92 -2.76 -3.31
C ASN A 133 -15.10 -2.76 -4.60
N ILE A 134 -15.73 -2.43 -5.74
CA ILE A 134 -15.01 -2.40 -7.02
C ILE A 134 -14.02 -1.24 -7.03
N PHE A 135 -12.74 -1.54 -7.31
CA PHE A 135 -11.73 -0.53 -7.60
C PHE A 135 -12.01 0.11 -8.96
N SER A 136 -12.25 1.40 -8.97
CA SER A 136 -12.64 2.18 -10.16
C SER A 136 -11.70 3.36 -10.38
N PRO A 137 -10.48 3.14 -10.89
CA PRO A 137 -9.46 4.17 -10.99
C PRO A 137 -9.85 5.25 -12.01
N ASN A 138 -9.48 6.49 -11.70
CA ASN A 138 -9.71 7.69 -12.49
C ASN A 138 -8.48 8.59 -12.61
N VAL A 139 -7.36 8.20 -12.00
CA VAL A 139 -6.05 8.85 -12.11
C VAL A 139 -5.05 7.82 -12.62
N TYR A 140 -4.31 8.18 -13.68
CA TYR A 140 -3.32 7.30 -14.31
C TYR A 140 -1.98 8.02 -14.39
N ILE A 141 -0.94 7.39 -13.84
CA ILE A 141 0.42 7.94 -13.80
C ILE A 141 1.30 7.11 -14.72
N ASN A 142 1.95 7.76 -15.68
CA ASN A 142 2.89 7.09 -16.58
C ASN A 142 4.07 6.52 -15.79
N ILE A 143 4.30 5.22 -15.94
CA ILE A 143 5.41 4.49 -15.33
C ILE A 143 6.24 3.71 -16.36
N GLU A 144 6.19 4.11 -17.63
CA GLU A 144 6.91 3.41 -18.70
C GLU A 144 8.40 3.18 -18.36
N LYS A 145 9.04 4.20 -17.78
CA LYS A 145 10.46 4.17 -17.40
C LYS A 145 10.71 3.47 -16.07
N GLU A 146 9.71 3.43 -15.21
CA GLU A 146 9.78 2.90 -13.85
C GLU A 146 9.28 1.47 -13.72
N LEU A 147 8.63 0.91 -14.76
CA LEU A 147 8.01 -0.41 -14.72
C LEU A 147 9.01 -1.52 -14.37
N GLU A 148 10.18 -1.51 -15.00
CA GLU A 148 11.25 -2.48 -14.70
C GLU A 148 11.72 -2.34 -13.25
N THR A 149 11.94 -1.11 -12.78
CA THR A 149 12.32 -0.82 -11.40
C THR A 149 11.26 -1.31 -10.39
N LYS A 150 9.96 -1.15 -10.72
CA LYS A 150 8.84 -1.67 -9.91
C LYS A 150 8.91 -3.21 -9.79
N ILE A 151 9.10 -3.90 -10.91
CA ILE A 151 9.20 -5.37 -10.96
C ILE A 151 10.42 -5.85 -10.17
N GLU A 152 11.57 -5.22 -10.35
CA GLU A 152 12.79 -5.52 -9.59
C GLU A 152 12.59 -5.27 -8.08
N ALA A 153 11.92 -4.18 -7.68
CA ALA A 153 11.65 -3.91 -6.28
C ALA A 153 10.79 -4.99 -5.63
N LEU A 154 9.80 -5.52 -6.35
CA LEU A 154 8.99 -6.63 -5.86
C LEU A 154 9.82 -7.91 -5.68
N SER A 155 10.84 -8.16 -6.49
CA SER A 155 11.67 -9.36 -6.42
C SER A 155 12.41 -9.53 -5.08
N TYR A 156 12.60 -8.43 -4.32
CA TYR A 156 13.14 -8.53 -2.95
C TYR A 156 12.20 -9.25 -1.97
N TYR A 157 10.90 -9.34 -2.29
CA TYR A 157 9.92 -10.07 -1.49
C TYR A 157 9.73 -11.51 -2.02
N GLU A 158 10.83 -12.31 -2.01
CA GLU A 158 10.88 -13.66 -2.58
C GLU A 158 9.70 -14.56 -2.19
N ALA A 159 9.25 -14.47 -0.92
CA ALA A 159 8.13 -15.27 -0.41
C ALA A 159 6.77 -14.84 -0.97
N GLU A 160 6.67 -13.65 -1.57
CA GLU A 160 5.44 -13.06 -2.09
C GLU A 160 5.33 -13.19 -3.60
N VAL A 161 6.46 -13.39 -4.29
CA VAL A 161 6.51 -13.55 -5.74
C VAL A 161 6.33 -15.00 -6.12
N ARG A 162 5.45 -15.26 -7.10
CA ARG A 162 5.23 -16.60 -7.68
C ARG A 162 5.16 -16.47 -9.20
N SER A 163 5.22 -17.60 -9.89
CA SER A 163 5.05 -17.62 -11.35
C SER A 163 3.60 -17.33 -11.76
N PHE A 164 3.44 -16.81 -12.98
CA PHE A 164 2.12 -16.64 -13.60
C PHE A 164 1.33 -17.98 -13.55
N PRO A 165 0.01 -17.97 -13.30
CA PRO A 165 -0.92 -16.83 -13.31
C PRO A 165 -1.13 -16.12 -11.94
N PHE A 166 -0.22 -16.24 -11.01
CA PHE A 166 -0.37 -15.55 -9.72
C PHE A 166 -0.32 -14.03 -9.92
N PRO A 167 -1.22 -13.23 -9.32
CA PRO A 167 -1.34 -11.79 -9.59
C PRO A 167 -0.07 -10.98 -9.29
N ARG A 168 0.76 -11.41 -8.36
CA ARG A 168 2.06 -10.79 -8.04
C ARG A 168 3.23 -11.43 -8.80
N SER A 169 2.98 -12.08 -9.94
CA SER A 169 4.04 -12.46 -10.86
C SER A 169 4.55 -11.23 -11.63
N PRO A 170 5.83 -11.20 -12.06
CA PRO A 170 6.33 -10.15 -12.93
C PRO A 170 5.47 -9.92 -14.18
N GLU A 171 5.03 -11.01 -14.82
CA GLU A 171 4.17 -10.96 -15.99
C GLU A 171 2.80 -10.34 -15.71
N ALA A 172 2.16 -10.68 -14.59
CA ALA A 172 0.86 -10.11 -14.23
C ALA A 172 0.96 -8.61 -13.95
N ILE A 173 2.03 -8.17 -13.28
CA ILE A 173 2.30 -6.75 -13.01
C ILE A 173 2.52 -5.99 -14.31
N GLU A 174 3.28 -6.55 -15.24
CA GLU A 174 3.52 -5.95 -16.55
C GLU A 174 2.20 -5.83 -17.33
N HIS A 175 1.40 -6.89 -17.36
CA HIS A 175 0.10 -6.89 -18.03
C HIS A 175 -0.86 -5.85 -17.44
N GLN A 176 -0.91 -5.73 -16.11
CA GLN A 176 -1.72 -4.72 -15.45
C GLN A 176 -1.27 -3.30 -15.81
N ALA A 177 0.03 -3.03 -15.73
CA ALA A 177 0.57 -1.70 -16.07
C ALA A 177 0.29 -1.33 -17.54
N LYS A 178 0.43 -2.29 -18.47
CA LYS A 178 0.10 -2.09 -19.88
C LYS A 178 -1.40 -1.90 -20.13
N ARG A 179 -2.25 -2.67 -19.41
CA ARG A 179 -3.71 -2.47 -19.48
C ARG A 179 -4.11 -1.08 -19.01
N ASN A 180 -3.59 -0.63 -17.89
CA ASN A 180 -3.84 0.72 -17.36
C ASN A 180 -3.30 1.80 -18.32
N GLY A 181 -2.15 1.54 -18.93
CA GLY A 181 -1.61 2.38 -20.01
C GLY A 181 -2.55 2.47 -21.20
N ALA A 182 -3.08 1.35 -21.68
CA ALA A 182 -4.02 1.34 -22.80
C ALA A 182 -5.31 2.12 -22.51
N VAL A 183 -5.82 2.06 -21.27
CA VAL A 183 -6.99 2.85 -20.85
C VAL A 183 -6.73 4.36 -20.91
N SER A 184 -5.50 4.78 -20.62
CA SER A 184 -5.10 6.19 -20.51
C SER A 184 -4.28 6.72 -21.69
N ASN A 185 -4.14 5.92 -22.76
CA ASN A 185 -3.29 6.22 -23.93
C ASN A 185 -1.80 6.45 -23.56
N LEU A 186 -1.28 5.62 -22.65
CA LEU A 186 0.12 5.55 -22.23
C LEU A 186 0.67 4.14 -22.53
N LEU A 187 1.99 3.98 -22.59
CA LEU A 187 2.60 2.65 -22.80
C LEU A 187 2.49 1.76 -21.55
N ALA A 188 2.64 2.36 -20.37
CA ALA A 188 2.41 1.71 -19.08
C ALA A 188 1.97 2.75 -18.04
N ALA A 189 1.02 2.40 -17.17
CA ALA A 189 0.54 3.29 -16.13
C ALA A 189 0.24 2.55 -14.82
N GLU A 190 0.41 3.25 -13.70
CA GLU A 190 -0.26 2.95 -12.45
C GLU A 190 -1.59 3.70 -12.38
N ALA A 191 -2.58 3.04 -11.79
CA ALA A 191 -3.93 3.56 -11.70
C ALA A 191 -4.35 3.75 -10.24
N PHE A 192 -5.05 4.86 -9.98
CA PHE A 192 -5.48 5.26 -8.64
C PHE A 192 -6.92 5.76 -8.66
N GLU A 193 -7.61 5.63 -7.53
CA GLU A 193 -8.84 6.36 -7.25
C GLU A 193 -8.51 7.67 -6.56
N LEU A 194 -8.96 8.79 -7.12
CA LEU A 194 -8.91 10.09 -6.46
C LEU A 194 -10.00 10.15 -5.38
N ILE A 195 -9.60 10.13 -4.11
CA ILE A 195 -10.51 10.25 -2.96
C ILE A 195 -10.75 11.72 -2.62
N PHE A 196 -9.69 12.50 -2.58
CA PHE A 196 -9.75 13.92 -2.21
C PHE A 196 -8.70 14.72 -2.96
N PHE A 197 -9.09 15.88 -3.42
CA PHE A 197 -8.18 16.87 -4.00
C PHE A 197 -8.65 18.29 -3.66
N ARG A 198 -7.73 19.14 -3.25
CA ARG A 198 -7.92 20.57 -3.12
C ARG A 198 -6.73 21.31 -3.70
N GLN A 199 -7.00 22.40 -4.38
CA GLN A 199 -6.00 23.34 -4.82
C GLN A 199 -6.05 24.55 -3.87
N LYS A 200 -4.90 24.93 -3.29
CA LYS A 200 -4.75 26.16 -2.49
C LYS A 200 -4.19 27.27 -3.33
#